data_7655d4f74a2988de02114992cf355a91
#
_entry.id   7655d4f74a2988de02114992cf355a91
#
_cell.length_a   1.000
_cell.length_b   1.000
_cell.length_c   1.000
_cell.angle_alpha   90.00
_cell.angle_beta   90.00
_cell.angle_gamma   90.00
#
_symmetry.space_group_name_H-M   'P 1'
#
loop_
_entity.id
_entity.type
_entity.pdbx_description
1 polymer ?
#
loop_
_entity_poly.entity_id
_entity_poly.type
_entity_poly.pdbx_seq_one_letter_code
_entity_poly.pdbx_strand_id
1 'polypeptide(L)'
;MKSKSLAFGVLILGLALGLAFSGIAESAPPIKIGETSEWDYPGGQGTKRGVEMAIKEINATGGLLGRKVEGIYYDNKVDPNEAKNVTERLLYKDKVDVICGFWRSDLAIVAQPLVMEAKKILLIGGAGTPVVTSERIKKDYKTYKYTFTTTSNVLALASEQGVTEALKLGMSKIALLVEKAAWCDPWFDFWSKKYAGKIVSSNRFSPTATDFSVEFAQAKAADADILFFVSSGRGGTPSVKQWYDMRIPAVYVGYNLDAQDPNFAKVSEGKCQGVATAKVGGVTGLPITKKSLPYYNEYKKVYGELPIAYTNGVAYDAVMAWAHGVKLAGTVETEAVVKAMERKDFNYEGVCGLIEYFDEVHNPVGGGWAKGEPWGWVGLQWQDGKQVIFWPKNIKAGDMIIPDWVKKLRGK
;
A
#
# COMPACT_ATOMS: atom_id res chain seq x y z
N MET A 1 87.30 60.17 10.13
CA MET A 1 86.61 60.25 8.86
C MET A 1 85.74 59.02 8.72
N LYS A 2 84.58 59.17 8.47
CA LYS A 2 83.34 58.39 8.58
C LYS A 2 83.38 56.85 8.36
N SER A 3 83.13 56.05 9.45
CA SER A 3 82.85 54.62 9.44
C SER A 3 81.36 54.37 9.13
N LYS A 4 81.03 53.54 8.19
CA LYS A 4 79.68 53.05 7.94
C LYS A 4 79.55 51.69 8.61
N SER A 5 78.68 51.62 9.61
CA SER A 5 78.25 50.38 10.22
C SER A 5 77.12 49.71 9.37
N LEU A 6 77.36 48.45 9.02
CA LEU A 6 76.36 47.61 8.36
C LEU A 6 75.60 46.85 9.45
N ALA A 7 74.29 47.06 9.54
CA ALA A 7 73.42 46.31 10.39
C ALA A 7 72.88 45.09 9.63
N PHE A 8 73.17 43.86 10.13
CA PHE A 8 72.65 42.59 9.66
C PHE A 8 71.26 42.35 10.36
N GLY A 9 70.20 42.47 9.60
CA GLY A 9 68.88 42.10 10.06
C GLY A 9 68.66 40.57 9.86
N VAL A 10 68.51 39.81 10.93
CA VAL A 10 68.12 38.42 10.91
C VAL A 10 66.61 38.35 10.80
N LEU A 11 66.12 37.87 9.64
CA LEU A 11 64.68 37.62 9.39
C LEU A 11 64.40 36.20 9.93
N ILE A 12 63.69 36.12 11.08
CA ILE A 12 63.18 34.81 11.60
C ILE A 12 61.84 34.57 10.92
N LEU A 13 61.85 33.62 9.96
CA LEU A 13 60.63 33.14 9.32
C LEU A 13 60.00 32.08 10.25
N GLY A 14 58.98 32.48 11.00
CA GLY A 14 58.18 31.56 11.81
C GLY A 14 57.24 30.71 10.92
N LEU A 15 57.62 29.45 10.74
CA LEU A 15 56.76 28.45 10.08
C LEU A 15 55.65 28.01 11.07
N ALA A 16 54.47 28.65 11.02
CA ALA A 16 53.28 28.16 11.74
C ALA A 16 52.79 26.91 11.05
N LEU A 17 53.15 25.71 11.52
CA LEU A 17 52.52 24.42 11.17
C LEU A 17 51.09 24.42 11.75
N GLY A 18 50.13 24.85 10.97
CA GLY A 18 48.71 24.61 11.26
C GLY A 18 48.39 23.11 11.18
N LEU A 19 48.42 22.45 12.32
CA LEU A 19 47.83 21.12 12.47
C LEU A 19 46.34 21.26 12.26
N ALA A 20 45.85 21.08 11.02
CA ALA A 20 44.44 20.82 10.75
C ALA A 20 44.12 19.47 11.41
N PHE A 21 43.64 19.51 12.64
CA PHE A 21 42.89 18.39 13.19
C PHE A 21 41.66 18.20 12.31
N SER A 22 41.79 17.36 11.29
CA SER A 22 40.64 16.73 10.64
C SER A 22 40.07 15.77 11.68
N GLY A 23 39.26 16.34 12.62
CA GLY A 23 38.42 15.53 13.46
C GLY A 23 37.58 14.67 12.50
N ILE A 24 37.80 13.36 12.53
CA ILE A 24 36.85 12.42 11.95
C ILE A 24 35.54 12.72 12.71
N ALA A 25 34.67 13.54 12.13
CA ALA A 25 33.35 13.74 12.67
C ALA A 25 32.70 12.35 12.67
N GLU A 26 32.57 11.75 13.85
CA GLU A 26 31.86 10.50 14.03
C GLU A 26 30.51 10.68 13.39
N SER A 27 30.24 9.96 12.30
CA SER A 27 28.98 10.12 11.58
C SER A 27 27.87 9.76 12.54
N ALA A 28 26.87 10.63 12.69
CA ALA A 28 25.71 10.35 13.55
C ALA A 28 25.16 8.96 13.25
N PRO A 29 24.72 8.21 14.26
CA PRO A 29 24.27 6.83 14.08
C PRO A 29 23.16 6.78 13.03
N PRO A 30 23.05 5.68 12.26
CA PRO A 30 22.05 5.56 11.21
C PRO A 30 20.63 5.68 11.78
N ILE A 31 19.71 6.16 10.98
CA ILE A 31 18.27 6.11 11.26
C ILE A 31 17.78 4.72 10.86
N LYS A 32 17.06 4.05 11.75
CA LYS A 32 16.66 2.66 11.55
C LYS A 32 15.16 2.55 11.25
N ILE A 33 14.82 1.91 10.15
CA ILE A 33 13.45 1.56 9.78
C ILE A 33 13.27 0.06 9.98
N GLY A 34 12.35 -0.33 10.87
CA GLY A 34 11.94 -1.72 11.02
C GLY A 34 10.88 -2.08 9.98
N GLU A 35 11.01 -3.23 9.37
CA GLU A 35 9.98 -3.80 8.49
C GLU A 35 9.59 -5.18 8.97
N THR A 36 8.27 -5.45 9.01
CA THR A 36 7.75 -6.79 9.22
C THR A 36 6.48 -7.00 8.40
N SER A 37 6.49 -8.07 7.61
CA SER A 37 5.37 -8.48 6.76
C SER A 37 5.44 -9.97 6.46
N GLU A 38 4.52 -10.48 5.69
CA GLU A 38 4.28 -11.89 5.35
C GLU A 38 5.00 -12.23 4.03
N TRP A 39 6.28 -12.57 4.06
CA TRP A 39 7.14 -12.67 2.86
C TRP A 39 6.76 -13.76 1.86
N ASP A 40 6.05 -14.81 2.30
CA ASP A 40 5.55 -15.88 1.42
C ASP A 40 4.31 -15.47 0.61
N TYR A 41 3.81 -14.24 0.81
CA TYR A 41 2.66 -13.70 0.10
C TYR A 41 3.04 -12.46 -0.74
N PRO A 42 2.43 -12.31 -1.94
CA PRO A 42 2.72 -11.16 -2.80
C PRO A 42 2.52 -9.81 -2.11
N GLY A 43 1.51 -9.71 -1.21
CA GLY A 43 1.25 -8.48 -0.46
C GLY A 43 2.34 -8.15 0.53
N GLY A 44 2.80 -9.13 1.32
CA GLY A 44 3.90 -8.94 2.27
C GLY A 44 5.25 -8.71 1.58
N GLN A 45 5.56 -9.50 0.54
CA GLN A 45 6.75 -9.28 -0.26
C GLN A 45 6.76 -7.89 -0.90
N GLY A 46 5.60 -7.41 -1.38
CA GLY A 46 5.45 -6.06 -1.89
C GLY A 46 5.76 -5.00 -0.83
N THR A 47 5.26 -5.17 0.41
CA THR A 47 5.55 -4.26 1.53
C THR A 47 7.06 -4.17 1.78
N LYS A 48 7.73 -5.30 1.94
CA LYS A 48 9.19 -5.36 2.16
C LYS A 48 9.95 -4.63 1.04
N ARG A 49 9.67 -4.97 -0.22
CA ARG A 49 10.34 -4.37 -1.39
C ARG A 49 10.06 -2.86 -1.51
N GLY A 50 8.86 -2.41 -1.12
CA GLY A 50 8.53 -0.98 -1.06
C GLY A 50 9.40 -0.23 -0.07
N VAL A 51 9.58 -0.77 1.13
CA VAL A 51 10.48 -0.21 2.16
C VAL A 51 11.94 -0.20 1.68
N GLU A 52 12.42 -1.30 1.06
CA GLU A 52 13.78 -1.38 0.49
C GLU A 52 14.01 -0.30 -0.57
N MET A 53 13.05 -0.09 -1.48
CA MET A 53 13.12 0.94 -2.51
C MET A 53 13.15 2.36 -1.92
N ALA A 54 12.34 2.63 -0.89
CA ALA A 54 12.34 3.92 -0.20
C ALA A 54 13.69 4.21 0.47
N ILE A 55 14.23 3.23 1.21
CA ILE A 55 15.54 3.36 1.86
C ILE A 55 16.65 3.59 0.83
N LYS A 56 16.61 2.86 -0.28
CA LYS A 56 17.56 3.02 -1.39
C LYS A 56 17.53 4.46 -1.93
N GLU A 57 16.35 5.01 -2.19
CA GLU A 57 16.20 6.37 -2.71
C GLU A 57 16.65 7.43 -1.69
N ILE A 58 16.26 7.29 -0.42
CA ILE A 58 16.69 8.21 0.65
C ILE A 58 18.23 8.25 0.73
N ASN A 59 18.88 7.09 0.72
CA ASN A 59 20.33 7.02 0.81
C ASN A 59 21.03 7.55 -0.45
N ALA A 60 20.44 7.33 -1.63
CA ALA A 60 20.99 7.87 -2.90
C ALA A 60 20.96 9.41 -2.95
N THR A 61 20.09 10.04 -2.15
CA THR A 61 19.97 11.51 -2.04
C THR A 61 20.71 12.10 -0.83
N GLY A 62 21.62 11.34 -0.21
CA GLY A 62 22.45 11.79 0.92
C GLY A 62 21.89 11.43 2.30
N GLY A 63 20.91 10.53 2.36
CA GLY A 63 20.30 10.06 3.61
C GLY A 63 19.19 11.00 4.13
N LEU A 64 18.84 10.83 5.39
CA LEU A 64 17.81 11.61 6.06
C LEU A 64 18.44 12.45 7.17
N LEU A 65 18.30 13.77 7.10
CA LEU A 65 19.00 14.71 8.00
C LEU A 65 20.55 14.50 8.00
N GLY A 66 21.11 14.18 6.84
CA GLY A 66 22.56 13.87 6.71
C GLY A 66 22.99 12.54 7.30
N ARG A 67 22.05 11.70 7.74
CA ARG A 67 22.32 10.38 8.34
C ARG A 67 21.93 9.29 7.35
N LYS A 68 22.72 8.20 7.32
CA LYS A 68 22.34 6.98 6.59
C LYS A 68 21.05 6.39 7.16
N VAL A 69 20.20 5.82 6.32
CA VAL A 69 19.02 5.06 6.72
C VAL A 69 19.31 3.57 6.56
N GLU A 70 18.99 2.78 7.57
CA GLU A 70 19.16 1.32 7.58
C GLU A 70 17.81 0.64 7.77
N GLY A 71 17.54 -0.41 6.98
CA GLY A 71 16.39 -1.28 7.13
C GLY A 71 16.73 -2.51 7.99
N ILE A 72 15.82 -2.86 8.89
CA ILE A 72 15.87 -4.09 9.68
C ILE A 72 14.57 -4.85 9.40
N TYR A 73 14.71 -6.09 8.89
CA TYR A 73 13.63 -6.84 8.26
C TYR A 73 13.37 -8.15 8.99
N TYR A 74 12.12 -8.45 9.31
CA TYR A 74 11.69 -9.73 9.88
C TYR A 74 10.41 -10.23 9.24
N ASP A 75 10.41 -11.51 8.84
CA ASP A 75 9.19 -12.21 8.42
C ASP A 75 8.35 -12.58 9.65
N ASN A 76 7.09 -12.17 9.68
CA ASN A 76 6.15 -12.54 10.75
C ASN A 76 5.46 -13.90 10.51
N LYS A 77 5.78 -14.58 9.40
CA LYS A 77 5.35 -15.96 9.06
C LYS A 77 3.84 -16.17 9.09
N VAL A 78 3.06 -15.12 8.93
CA VAL A 78 1.59 -15.18 9.01
C VAL A 78 1.10 -15.70 10.37
N ASP A 79 1.91 -15.52 11.42
CA ASP A 79 1.59 -15.96 12.78
C ASP A 79 1.45 -14.77 13.74
N PRO A 80 0.32 -14.66 14.51
CA PRO A 80 0.11 -13.54 15.42
C PRO A 80 1.12 -13.45 16.56
N ASN A 81 1.66 -14.58 17.04
CA ASN A 81 2.68 -14.57 18.09
C ASN A 81 4.03 -14.14 17.50
N GLU A 82 4.38 -14.64 16.32
CA GLU A 82 5.60 -14.21 15.65
C GLU A 82 5.52 -12.71 15.30
N ALA A 83 4.36 -12.21 14.84
CA ALA A 83 4.16 -10.77 14.59
C ALA A 83 4.43 -9.92 15.85
N LYS A 84 4.01 -10.36 17.03
CA LYS A 84 4.36 -9.71 18.32
C LYS A 84 5.85 -9.81 18.62
N ASN A 85 6.44 -11.01 18.55
CA ASN A 85 7.84 -11.27 18.86
C ASN A 85 8.78 -10.41 18.00
N VAL A 86 8.55 -10.38 16.69
CA VAL A 86 9.39 -9.57 15.78
C VAL A 86 9.17 -8.07 16.00
N THR A 87 7.95 -7.65 16.34
CA THR A 87 7.67 -6.25 16.70
C THR A 87 8.42 -5.83 17.96
N GLU A 88 8.36 -6.63 19.02
CA GLU A 88 9.11 -6.38 20.26
C GLU A 88 10.63 -6.37 20.01
N ARG A 89 11.12 -7.26 19.16
CA ARG A 89 12.54 -7.28 18.76
C ARG A 89 12.94 -5.98 18.06
N LEU A 90 12.16 -5.52 17.08
CA LEU A 90 12.40 -4.25 16.39
C LEU A 90 12.43 -3.07 17.36
N LEU A 91 11.49 -3.04 18.33
CA LEU A 91 11.35 -1.95 19.28
C LEU A 91 12.46 -1.92 20.33
N TYR A 92 12.73 -3.04 20.98
CA TYR A 92 13.54 -3.09 22.21
C TYR A 92 14.96 -3.59 22.00
N LYS A 93 15.19 -4.50 21.04
CA LYS A 93 16.52 -5.03 20.74
C LYS A 93 17.20 -4.18 19.68
N ASP A 94 16.55 -3.98 18.53
CA ASP A 94 17.11 -3.27 17.38
C ASP A 94 16.96 -1.76 17.51
N LYS A 95 15.98 -1.31 18.33
CA LYS A 95 15.70 0.09 18.67
C LYS A 95 15.49 0.95 17.43
N VAL A 96 14.53 0.51 16.60
CA VAL A 96 14.18 1.23 15.37
C VAL A 96 13.51 2.57 15.67
N ASP A 97 13.65 3.53 14.76
CA ASP A 97 13.05 4.85 14.87
C ASP A 97 11.58 4.83 14.43
N VAL A 98 11.24 3.99 13.47
CA VAL A 98 9.90 3.81 12.90
C VAL A 98 9.70 2.36 12.45
N ILE A 99 8.46 1.87 12.46
CA ILE A 99 8.10 0.57 11.87
C ILE A 99 7.19 0.82 10.67
N CYS A 100 7.51 0.21 9.53
CA CYS A 100 6.62 0.10 8.38
C CYS A 100 6.32 -1.38 8.13
N GLY A 101 5.05 -1.75 8.02
CA GLY A 101 4.75 -3.16 7.82
C GLY A 101 3.28 -3.51 7.78
N PHE A 102 3.05 -4.81 7.91
CA PHE A 102 1.77 -5.47 8.00
C PHE A 102 0.88 -5.30 6.76
N TRP A 103 0.92 -6.28 5.89
CA TRP A 103 -0.10 -6.43 4.86
C TRP A 103 -1.38 -7.03 5.43
N ARG A 104 -1.27 -8.03 6.32
CA ARG A 104 -2.42 -8.66 6.96
C ARG A 104 -2.95 -7.85 8.14
N SER A 105 -4.25 -7.63 8.11
CA SER A 105 -4.95 -6.84 9.13
C SER A 105 -4.98 -7.48 10.51
N ASP A 106 -5.13 -8.80 10.59
CA ASP A 106 -5.11 -9.55 11.85
C ASP A 106 -3.77 -9.42 12.59
N LEU A 107 -2.66 -9.43 11.85
CA LEU A 107 -1.32 -9.25 12.42
C LEU A 107 -1.05 -7.80 12.83
N ALA A 108 -1.52 -6.83 12.04
CA ALA A 108 -1.47 -5.41 12.41
C ALA A 108 -2.27 -5.14 13.70
N ILE A 109 -3.45 -5.75 13.85
CA ILE A 109 -4.31 -5.60 15.05
C ILE A 109 -3.59 -6.01 16.33
N VAL A 110 -2.83 -7.11 16.31
CA VAL A 110 -2.14 -7.62 17.51
C VAL A 110 -0.80 -6.93 17.77
N ALA A 111 -0.14 -6.40 16.75
CA ALA A 111 1.16 -5.73 16.87
C ALA A 111 1.05 -4.24 17.19
N GLN A 112 0.03 -3.53 16.69
CA GLN A 112 -0.13 -2.09 16.87
C GLN A 112 -0.03 -1.64 18.35
N PRO A 113 -0.69 -2.27 19.34
CA PRO A 113 -0.60 -1.84 20.74
C PRO A 113 0.85 -1.79 21.25
N LEU A 114 1.70 -2.73 20.87
CA LEU A 114 3.12 -2.76 21.28
C LEU A 114 3.88 -1.55 20.76
N VAL A 115 3.62 -1.17 19.50
CA VAL A 115 4.26 0.01 18.90
C VAL A 115 3.79 1.30 19.55
N MET A 116 2.48 1.37 19.89
CA MET A 116 1.89 2.51 20.60
C MET A 116 2.44 2.67 21.99
N GLU A 117 2.60 1.57 22.76
CA GLU A 117 3.21 1.57 24.11
C GLU A 117 4.66 2.10 24.04
N ALA A 118 5.43 1.67 23.05
CA ALA A 118 6.78 2.15 22.80
C ALA A 118 6.84 3.59 22.26
N LYS A 119 5.70 4.23 21.99
CA LYS A 119 5.58 5.58 21.40
C LYS A 119 6.40 5.71 20.12
N LYS A 120 6.35 4.71 19.25
CA LYS A 120 7.00 4.73 17.94
C LYS A 120 5.96 4.88 16.83
N ILE A 121 6.33 5.51 15.74
CA ILE A 121 5.44 5.61 14.58
C ILE A 121 5.31 4.25 13.92
N LEU A 122 4.06 3.85 13.66
CA LEU A 122 3.69 2.70 12.86
C LEU A 122 3.12 3.18 11.53
N LEU A 123 3.78 2.83 10.45
CA LEU A 123 3.34 3.05 9.09
C LEU A 123 2.67 1.77 8.57
N ILE A 124 1.38 1.83 8.31
CA ILE A 124 0.63 0.68 7.78
C ILE A 124 0.90 0.57 6.27
N GLY A 125 1.66 -0.45 5.90
CA GLY A 125 2.13 -0.70 4.54
C GLY A 125 1.17 -1.51 3.66
N GLY A 126 -0.03 -1.88 4.16
CA GLY A 126 -0.95 -2.70 3.37
C GLY A 126 -2.23 -3.13 4.08
N ALA A 127 -2.26 -3.23 5.41
CA ALA A 127 -3.46 -3.65 6.14
C ALA A 127 -4.63 -2.66 5.94
N GLY A 128 -5.77 -3.18 5.50
CA GLY A 128 -6.94 -2.38 5.11
C GLY A 128 -8.07 -2.36 6.13
N THR A 129 -7.87 -2.89 7.36
CA THR A 129 -8.93 -2.88 8.36
C THR A 129 -9.11 -1.49 8.99
N PRO A 130 -10.36 -1.00 9.14
CA PRO A 130 -10.64 0.23 9.88
C PRO A 130 -10.14 0.22 11.32
N VAL A 131 -10.04 -0.95 11.93
CA VAL A 131 -9.60 -1.10 13.34
C VAL A 131 -8.25 -0.42 13.59
N VAL A 132 -7.25 -0.68 12.74
CA VAL A 132 -5.89 -0.12 12.93
C VAL A 132 -5.68 1.22 12.21
N THR A 133 -6.52 1.54 11.23
CA THR A 133 -6.32 2.73 10.39
C THR A 133 -7.15 3.94 10.81
N SER A 134 -8.29 3.73 11.48
CA SER A 134 -9.17 4.83 11.86
C SER A 134 -9.92 4.65 13.19
N GLU A 135 -10.46 3.46 13.47
CA GLU A 135 -11.35 3.28 14.63
C GLU A 135 -10.63 3.48 15.97
N ARG A 136 -9.42 2.90 16.13
CA ARG A 136 -8.63 3.05 17.35
C ARG A 136 -8.17 4.49 17.56
N ILE A 137 -7.73 5.18 16.49
CA ILE A 137 -7.33 6.58 16.55
C ILE A 137 -8.53 7.45 16.94
N LYS A 138 -9.67 7.25 16.30
CA LYS A 138 -10.91 7.98 16.60
C LYS A 138 -11.38 7.76 18.04
N LYS A 139 -11.23 6.54 18.57
CA LYS A 139 -11.64 6.17 19.93
C LYS A 139 -10.70 6.70 21.01
N ASP A 140 -9.40 6.64 20.76
CA ASP A 140 -8.34 7.05 21.70
C ASP A 140 -7.13 7.61 20.92
N TYR A 141 -7.27 8.84 20.49
CA TYR A 141 -6.22 9.57 19.77
C TYR A 141 -4.91 9.61 20.57
N LYS A 142 -4.98 9.86 21.88
CA LYS A 142 -3.77 9.99 22.73
C LYS A 142 -2.87 8.75 22.63
N THR A 143 -3.45 7.56 22.64
CA THR A 143 -2.73 6.30 22.55
C THR A 143 -2.33 5.99 21.10
N TYR A 144 -3.23 6.17 20.12
CA TYR A 144 -3.06 5.64 18.76
C TYR A 144 -2.58 6.65 17.72
N LYS A 145 -2.31 7.90 18.09
CA LYS A 145 -1.85 8.97 17.18
C LYS A 145 -0.52 8.69 16.44
N TYR A 146 0.19 7.67 16.84
CA TYR A 146 1.45 7.27 16.19
C TYR A 146 1.24 6.36 14.98
N THR A 147 0.00 6.02 14.63
CA THR A 147 -0.29 5.20 13.45
C THR A 147 -0.65 6.09 12.26
N PHE A 148 0.05 5.90 11.14
CA PHE A 148 -0.27 6.51 9.85
C PHE A 148 -0.47 5.42 8.81
N THR A 149 -1.37 5.65 7.87
CA THR A 149 -1.63 4.71 6.79
C THR A 149 -1.59 5.40 5.42
N THR A 150 -1.12 4.68 4.43
CA THR A 150 -1.26 5.02 3.02
C THR A 150 -2.15 4.02 2.28
N THR A 151 -2.84 3.15 3.02
CA THR A 151 -3.75 2.14 2.46
C THR A 151 -5.21 2.52 2.63
N SER A 152 -5.56 3.26 3.65
CA SER A 152 -6.88 3.74 4.11
C SER A 152 -8.11 2.86 3.76
N ASN A 153 -9.28 3.24 4.23
CA ASN A 153 -10.59 2.60 3.98
C ASN A 153 -11.02 2.55 2.49
N VAL A 154 -10.13 2.92 1.59
CA VAL A 154 -10.36 2.99 0.14
C VAL A 154 -10.59 1.61 -0.48
N LEU A 155 -10.02 0.54 0.11
CA LEU A 155 -10.16 -0.83 -0.43
C LEU A 155 -11.62 -1.24 -0.63
N ALA A 156 -12.47 -0.93 0.32
CA ALA A 156 -13.88 -1.29 0.24
C ALA A 156 -14.65 -0.46 -0.78
N LEU A 157 -14.42 0.85 -0.78
CA LEU A 157 -15.04 1.74 -1.77
C LEU A 157 -14.57 1.40 -3.18
N ALA A 158 -13.28 1.08 -3.32
CA ALA A 158 -12.71 0.62 -4.58
C ALA A 158 -13.35 -0.69 -5.05
N SER A 159 -13.54 -1.65 -4.13
CA SER A 159 -14.17 -2.94 -4.43
C SER A 159 -15.61 -2.79 -4.93
N GLU A 160 -16.33 -1.81 -4.40
CA GLU A 160 -17.73 -1.53 -4.74
C GLU A 160 -17.91 -0.87 -6.10
N GLN A 161 -16.86 -0.21 -6.63
CA GLN A 161 -17.00 0.52 -7.89
C GLN A 161 -17.43 -0.37 -9.06
N GLY A 162 -16.91 -1.60 -9.12
CA GLY A 162 -17.35 -2.59 -10.12
C GLY A 162 -18.83 -2.92 -10.02
N VAL A 163 -19.38 -3.03 -8.80
CA VAL A 163 -20.83 -3.21 -8.57
C VAL A 163 -21.60 -1.99 -9.06
N THR A 164 -21.13 -0.80 -8.75
CA THR A 164 -21.75 0.45 -9.19
C THR A 164 -21.85 0.53 -10.72
N GLU A 165 -20.79 0.19 -11.43
CA GLU A 165 -20.80 0.16 -12.91
C GLU A 165 -21.70 -0.96 -13.45
N ALA A 166 -21.70 -2.15 -12.85
CA ALA A 166 -22.59 -3.25 -13.23
C ALA A 166 -24.07 -2.86 -13.10
N LEU A 167 -24.44 -2.16 -12.02
CA LEU A 167 -25.80 -1.63 -11.83
C LEU A 167 -26.19 -0.63 -12.94
N LYS A 168 -25.28 0.23 -13.38
CA LYS A 168 -25.49 1.16 -14.50
C LYS A 168 -25.68 0.42 -15.83
N LEU A 169 -25.08 -0.75 -16.00
CA LEU A 169 -25.27 -1.63 -17.15
C LEU A 169 -26.57 -2.46 -17.10
N GLY A 170 -27.44 -2.20 -16.12
CA GLY A 170 -28.74 -2.85 -15.99
C GLY A 170 -28.72 -4.21 -15.29
N MET A 171 -27.63 -4.54 -14.59
CA MET A 171 -27.57 -5.68 -13.67
C MET A 171 -28.27 -5.31 -12.35
N SER A 172 -28.75 -6.30 -11.59
CA SER A 172 -29.53 -6.00 -10.39
C SER A 172 -29.49 -7.02 -9.26
N LYS A 173 -29.05 -8.26 -9.55
CA LYS A 173 -29.07 -9.40 -8.64
C LYS A 173 -27.65 -9.79 -8.23
N ILE A 174 -27.31 -9.53 -6.98
CA ILE A 174 -25.94 -9.67 -6.47
C ILE A 174 -25.79 -11.02 -5.75
N ALA A 175 -24.82 -11.82 -6.20
CA ALA A 175 -24.21 -12.86 -5.37
C ALA A 175 -23.00 -12.25 -4.66
N LEU A 176 -23.05 -12.08 -3.34
CA LEU A 176 -22.00 -11.51 -2.52
C LEU A 176 -21.11 -12.62 -1.95
N LEU A 177 -19.87 -12.71 -2.41
CA LEU A 177 -18.87 -13.67 -1.96
C LEU A 177 -17.65 -12.96 -1.39
N VAL A 178 -17.44 -13.06 -0.07
CA VAL A 178 -16.39 -12.31 0.63
C VAL A 178 -15.56 -13.24 1.50
N GLU A 179 -14.24 -13.15 1.40
CA GLU A 179 -13.36 -13.94 2.25
C GLU A 179 -13.53 -13.60 3.74
N LYS A 180 -13.30 -14.59 4.63
CA LYS A 180 -13.28 -14.42 6.09
C LYS A 180 -11.93 -13.89 6.52
N ALA A 181 -11.74 -12.57 6.41
CA ALA A 181 -10.51 -11.89 6.80
C ALA A 181 -10.86 -10.61 7.57
N ALA A 182 -10.01 -10.22 8.52
CA ALA A 182 -10.26 -9.10 9.44
C ALA A 182 -10.49 -7.75 8.70
N TRP A 183 -9.93 -7.57 7.50
CA TRP A 183 -10.18 -6.38 6.70
C TRP A 183 -11.55 -6.40 6.02
N CYS A 184 -12.13 -7.60 5.79
CA CYS A 184 -13.39 -7.78 5.11
C CYS A 184 -14.61 -7.68 6.03
N ASP A 185 -14.46 -8.01 7.33
CA ASP A 185 -15.60 -8.17 8.25
C ASP A 185 -16.49 -6.93 8.34
N PRO A 186 -15.96 -5.71 8.57
CA PRO A 186 -16.79 -4.50 8.62
C PRO A 186 -17.47 -4.20 7.28
N TRP A 187 -16.82 -4.53 6.18
CA TRP A 187 -17.32 -4.26 4.83
C TRP A 187 -18.38 -5.25 4.37
N PHE A 188 -18.25 -6.51 4.78
CA PHE A 188 -19.30 -7.50 4.54
C PHE A 188 -20.63 -7.05 5.14
N ASP A 189 -20.61 -6.58 6.39
CA ASP A 189 -21.79 -6.06 7.07
C ASP A 189 -22.33 -4.80 6.39
N PHE A 190 -21.43 -3.89 5.98
CA PHE A 190 -21.80 -2.68 5.26
C PHE A 190 -22.49 -2.99 3.93
N TRP A 191 -21.89 -3.83 3.09
CA TRP A 191 -22.46 -4.19 1.78
C TRP A 191 -23.73 -5.00 1.92
N SER A 192 -23.82 -5.91 2.90
CA SER A 192 -25.02 -6.68 3.19
C SER A 192 -26.21 -5.78 3.50
N LYS A 193 -26.00 -4.71 4.25
CA LYS A 193 -27.04 -3.70 4.53
C LYS A 193 -27.34 -2.82 3.31
N LYS A 194 -26.30 -2.29 2.66
CA LYS A 194 -26.42 -1.37 1.52
C LYS A 194 -27.16 -2.00 0.34
N TYR A 195 -26.91 -3.26 0.07
CA TYR A 195 -27.48 -4.00 -1.06
C TYR A 195 -28.54 -5.03 -0.66
N ALA A 196 -29.12 -4.93 0.54
CA ALA A 196 -30.09 -5.92 1.08
C ALA A 196 -31.19 -6.31 0.09
N GLY A 197 -31.78 -5.33 -0.65
CA GLY A 197 -32.84 -5.58 -1.65
C GLY A 197 -32.34 -6.10 -3.00
N LYS A 198 -31.02 -6.30 -3.17
CA LYS A 198 -30.40 -6.76 -4.43
C LYS A 198 -29.61 -8.06 -4.23
N ILE A 199 -29.23 -8.41 -3.00
CA ILE A 199 -28.47 -9.63 -2.70
C ILE A 199 -29.43 -10.83 -2.79
N VAL A 200 -29.14 -11.74 -3.72
CA VAL A 200 -29.88 -12.98 -3.94
C VAL A 200 -29.14 -14.22 -3.41
N SER A 201 -27.84 -14.09 -3.18
CA SER A 201 -26.97 -15.11 -2.56
C SER A 201 -25.85 -14.42 -1.79
N SER A 202 -25.49 -14.95 -0.61
CA SER A 202 -24.43 -14.37 0.23
C SER A 202 -23.64 -15.47 0.91
N ASN A 203 -22.30 -15.46 0.72
CA ASN A 203 -21.42 -16.49 1.27
C ASN A 203 -20.10 -15.84 1.77
N ARG A 204 -19.56 -16.44 2.82
CA ARG A 204 -18.23 -16.15 3.35
C ARG A 204 -17.35 -17.39 3.18
N PHE A 205 -16.15 -17.25 2.64
CA PHE A 205 -15.23 -18.36 2.38
C PHE A 205 -13.86 -18.16 3.08
N SER A 206 -13.11 -19.27 3.25
CA SER A 206 -11.77 -19.24 3.85
C SER A 206 -10.77 -18.49 2.94
N PRO A 207 -9.83 -17.70 3.47
CA PRO A 207 -8.73 -17.12 2.70
C PRO A 207 -7.86 -18.14 1.97
N THR A 208 -7.92 -19.41 2.37
CA THR A 208 -7.22 -20.53 1.71
C THR A 208 -8.09 -21.31 0.74
N ALA A 209 -9.37 -20.94 0.55
CA ALA A 209 -10.28 -21.61 -0.37
C ALA A 209 -9.79 -21.49 -1.82
N THR A 210 -9.88 -22.59 -2.55
CA THR A 210 -9.55 -22.68 -3.97
C THR A 210 -10.66 -23.34 -4.79
N ASP A 211 -11.71 -23.82 -4.13
CA ASP A 211 -12.92 -24.36 -4.76
C ASP A 211 -14.14 -23.54 -4.35
N PHE A 212 -14.87 -23.04 -5.34
CA PHE A 212 -16.04 -22.16 -5.22
C PHE A 212 -17.25 -22.76 -5.93
N SER A 213 -17.21 -24.07 -6.26
CA SER A 213 -18.25 -24.74 -7.02
C SER A 213 -19.62 -24.64 -6.37
N VAL A 214 -19.70 -24.76 -5.04
CA VAL A 214 -20.94 -24.66 -4.25
C VAL A 214 -21.50 -23.24 -4.29
N GLU A 215 -20.69 -22.25 -4.00
CA GLU A 215 -21.08 -20.83 -3.98
C GLU A 215 -21.52 -20.36 -5.37
N PHE A 216 -20.83 -20.80 -6.40
CA PHE A 216 -21.17 -20.47 -7.78
C PHE A 216 -22.45 -21.19 -8.27
N ALA A 217 -22.67 -22.43 -7.85
CA ALA A 217 -23.92 -23.13 -8.12
C ALA A 217 -25.12 -22.42 -7.43
N GLN A 218 -24.93 -21.96 -6.19
CA GLN A 218 -25.94 -21.16 -5.46
C GLN A 218 -26.20 -19.82 -6.15
N ALA A 219 -25.16 -19.09 -6.58
CA ALA A 219 -25.30 -17.85 -7.32
C ALA A 219 -26.07 -18.03 -8.63
N LYS A 220 -25.79 -19.12 -9.36
CA LYS A 220 -26.48 -19.48 -10.60
C LYS A 220 -27.93 -19.86 -10.36
N ALA A 221 -28.21 -20.68 -9.33
CA ALA A 221 -29.57 -21.07 -8.96
C ALA A 221 -30.44 -19.87 -8.50
N ALA A 222 -29.83 -18.88 -7.86
CA ALA A 222 -30.47 -17.62 -7.45
C ALA A 222 -30.59 -16.60 -8.61
N ASP A 223 -30.23 -16.97 -9.84
CA ASP A 223 -30.23 -16.11 -11.02
C ASP A 223 -29.45 -14.79 -10.82
N ALA A 224 -28.31 -14.84 -10.09
CA ALA A 224 -27.44 -13.69 -9.92
C ALA A 224 -26.88 -13.21 -11.26
N ASP A 225 -26.81 -11.89 -11.45
CA ASP A 225 -26.21 -11.26 -12.64
C ASP A 225 -24.97 -10.43 -12.31
N ILE A 226 -24.69 -10.24 -11.01
CA ILE A 226 -23.46 -9.66 -10.47
C ILE A 226 -22.84 -10.69 -9.51
N LEU A 227 -21.63 -11.09 -9.76
CA LEU A 227 -20.79 -11.82 -8.83
C LEU A 227 -19.86 -10.82 -8.16
N PHE A 228 -20.23 -10.37 -6.95
CA PHE A 228 -19.42 -9.46 -6.14
C PHE A 228 -18.45 -10.30 -5.29
N PHE A 229 -17.26 -10.50 -5.83
CA PHE A 229 -16.22 -11.34 -5.24
C PHE A 229 -15.13 -10.50 -4.60
N VAL A 230 -14.80 -10.78 -3.32
CA VAL A 230 -13.80 -10.04 -2.57
C VAL A 230 -12.82 -11.01 -1.92
N SER A 231 -11.57 -11.00 -2.39
CA SER A 231 -10.50 -11.88 -1.93
C SER A 231 -9.12 -11.24 -2.03
N SER A 232 -8.34 -11.40 -0.96
CA SER A 232 -6.89 -11.17 -0.93
C SER A 232 -6.09 -12.47 -0.74
N GLY A 233 -6.78 -13.57 -0.53
CA GLY A 233 -6.20 -14.91 -0.30
C GLY A 233 -5.95 -15.69 -1.59
N ARG A 234 -5.85 -17.04 -1.44
CA ARG A 234 -5.49 -17.95 -2.53
C ARG A 234 -6.58 -18.18 -3.57
N GLY A 235 -7.78 -17.67 -3.34
CA GLY A 235 -8.96 -17.92 -4.18
C GLY A 235 -9.05 -17.10 -5.45
N GLY A 236 -8.20 -16.12 -5.65
CA GLY A 236 -8.33 -15.15 -6.74
C GLY A 236 -8.32 -15.77 -8.13
N THR A 237 -7.27 -16.47 -8.49
CA THR A 237 -7.13 -17.15 -9.79
C THR A 237 -8.08 -18.34 -9.94
N PRO A 238 -8.21 -19.26 -8.95
CA PRO A 238 -9.16 -20.36 -9.02
C PRO A 238 -10.61 -19.93 -9.24
N SER A 239 -11.08 -18.90 -8.55
CA SER A 239 -12.46 -18.42 -8.70
C SER A 239 -12.76 -17.92 -10.12
N VAL A 240 -11.81 -17.23 -10.75
CA VAL A 240 -11.98 -16.75 -12.14
C VAL A 240 -12.05 -17.91 -13.12
N LYS A 241 -11.19 -18.92 -12.96
CA LYS A 241 -11.22 -20.13 -13.80
C LYS A 241 -12.55 -20.87 -13.65
N GLN A 242 -13.02 -21.09 -12.42
CA GLN A 242 -14.30 -21.76 -12.14
C GLN A 242 -15.50 -20.95 -12.63
N TRP A 243 -15.52 -19.62 -12.42
CA TRP A 243 -16.55 -18.75 -12.97
C TRP A 243 -16.71 -18.92 -14.48
N TYR A 244 -15.59 -18.92 -15.20
CA TYR A 244 -15.58 -19.10 -16.64
C TYR A 244 -16.01 -20.53 -17.05
N ASP A 245 -15.43 -21.57 -16.43
CA ASP A 245 -15.66 -22.98 -16.79
C ASP A 245 -17.08 -23.44 -16.45
N MET A 246 -17.64 -23.01 -15.31
CA MET A 246 -19.01 -23.29 -14.90
C MET A 246 -20.05 -22.42 -15.63
N ARG A 247 -19.59 -21.49 -16.48
CA ARG A 247 -20.48 -20.58 -17.23
C ARG A 247 -21.46 -19.87 -16.31
N ILE A 248 -20.97 -19.21 -15.29
CA ILE A 248 -21.80 -18.42 -14.36
C ILE A 248 -22.27 -17.17 -15.09
N PRO A 249 -23.60 -16.99 -15.31
CA PRO A 249 -24.15 -15.91 -16.14
C PRO A 249 -24.18 -14.55 -15.39
N ALA A 250 -23.09 -14.21 -14.74
CA ALA A 250 -22.93 -12.99 -13.94
C ALA A 250 -21.64 -12.26 -14.33
N VAL A 251 -21.62 -10.94 -14.29
CA VAL A 251 -20.39 -10.16 -14.39
C VAL A 251 -19.58 -10.36 -13.12
N TYR A 252 -18.28 -10.58 -13.27
CA TYR A 252 -17.35 -10.76 -12.14
C TYR A 252 -16.74 -9.42 -11.76
N VAL A 253 -17.06 -8.90 -10.58
CA VAL A 253 -16.61 -7.59 -10.08
C VAL A 253 -16.20 -7.66 -8.62
N GLY A 254 -15.42 -6.69 -8.16
CA GLY A 254 -15.11 -6.53 -6.74
C GLY A 254 -13.62 -6.30 -6.48
N TYR A 255 -13.04 -7.06 -5.57
CA TYR A 255 -11.62 -7.04 -5.25
C TYR A 255 -11.04 -8.44 -5.36
N ASN A 256 -10.22 -8.62 -6.36
CA ASN A 256 -9.45 -9.85 -6.57
C ASN A 256 -7.97 -9.46 -6.67
N LEU A 257 -7.19 -9.80 -5.64
CA LEU A 257 -5.77 -9.42 -5.56
C LEU A 257 -4.97 -10.00 -6.74
N ASP A 258 -5.21 -11.26 -7.12
CA ASP A 258 -4.50 -11.90 -8.22
C ASP A 258 -4.77 -11.19 -9.57
N ALA A 259 -6.00 -10.70 -9.77
CA ALA A 259 -6.38 -9.99 -10.99
C ALA A 259 -5.70 -8.62 -11.15
N GLN A 260 -4.98 -8.15 -10.14
CA GLN A 260 -4.14 -6.94 -10.21
C GLN A 260 -2.77 -7.20 -10.86
N ASP A 261 -2.33 -8.49 -10.95
CA ASP A 261 -1.07 -8.86 -11.59
C ASP A 261 -1.12 -8.58 -13.10
N PRO A 262 -0.16 -7.86 -13.67
CA PRO A 262 -0.06 -7.65 -15.12
C PRO A 262 -0.02 -8.95 -15.95
N ASN A 263 0.39 -10.07 -15.35
CA ASN A 263 0.45 -11.39 -16.00
C ASN A 263 -0.84 -12.21 -15.82
N PHE A 264 -1.89 -11.66 -15.20
CA PHE A 264 -3.08 -12.42 -14.83
C PHE A 264 -3.79 -13.09 -16.01
N ALA A 265 -3.76 -12.48 -17.20
CA ALA A 265 -4.30 -13.13 -18.40
C ALA A 265 -3.61 -14.46 -18.71
N LYS A 266 -2.30 -14.56 -18.47
CA LYS A 266 -1.53 -15.80 -18.66
C LYS A 266 -1.86 -16.84 -17.58
N VAL A 267 -1.85 -16.45 -16.30
CA VAL A 267 -2.08 -17.40 -15.19
C VAL A 267 -3.54 -17.87 -15.11
N SER A 268 -4.48 -17.05 -15.58
CA SER A 268 -5.90 -17.43 -15.72
C SER A 268 -6.21 -18.15 -17.03
N GLU A 269 -5.19 -18.45 -17.85
CA GLU A 269 -5.37 -19.15 -19.16
C GLU A 269 -6.33 -18.39 -20.10
N GLY A 270 -6.30 -17.07 -20.08
CA GLY A 270 -7.20 -16.21 -20.86
C GLY A 270 -8.65 -16.15 -20.35
N LYS A 271 -8.97 -16.82 -19.24
CA LYS A 271 -10.34 -16.88 -18.69
C LYS A 271 -10.79 -15.61 -17.96
N CYS A 272 -9.94 -14.59 -17.93
CA CYS A 272 -10.20 -13.34 -17.22
C CYS A 272 -10.99 -12.28 -18.01
N GLN A 273 -11.39 -12.56 -19.25
CA GLN A 273 -12.14 -11.59 -20.07
C GLN A 273 -13.39 -11.08 -19.33
N GLY A 274 -13.45 -9.80 -19.04
CA GLY A 274 -14.53 -9.13 -18.32
C GLY A 274 -14.42 -9.16 -16.79
N VAL A 275 -13.36 -9.76 -16.23
CA VAL A 275 -13.11 -9.69 -14.77
C VAL A 275 -12.74 -8.28 -14.40
N ALA A 276 -13.53 -7.65 -13.51
CA ALA A 276 -13.26 -6.33 -12.99
C ALA A 276 -12.77 -6.40 -11.54
N THR A 277 -11.71 -5.68 -11.24
CA THR A 277 -11.13 -5.58 -9.89
C THR A 277 -10.74 -4.15 -9.56
N ALA A 278 -10.74 -3.83 -8.28
CA ALA A 278 -10.09 -2.63 -7.80
C ALA A 278 -8.59 -2.86 -7.62
N LYS A 279 -7.78 -1.84 -7.93
CA LYS A 279 -6.35 -1.80 -7.62
C LYS A 279 -6.05 -0.55 -6.81
N VAL A 280 -5.47 -0.73 -5.65
CA VAL A 280 -5.00 0.34 -4.75
C VAL A 280 -3.49 0.47 -4.90
N GLY A 281 -2.94 1.65 -4.66
CA GLY A 281 -1.50 1.89 -4.72
C GLY A 281 -0.96 2.20 -6.11
N GLY A 282 -1.83 2.63 -7.02
CA GLY A 282 -1.46 2.97 -8.39
C GLY A 282 -1.50 1.77 -9.34
N VAL A 283 -1.44 2.07 -10.62
CA VAL A 283 -1.41 1.06 -11.67
C VAL A 283 -0.01 0.98 -12.22
N THR A 284 0.59 -0.20 -12.15
CA THR A 284 1.89 -0.47 -12.76
C THR A 284 1.90 -0.01 -14.22
N GLY A 285 2.84 0.87 -14.56
CA GLY A 285 2.99 1.37 -15.94
C GLY A 285 2.17 2.62 -16.28
N LEU A 286 1.39 3.19 -15.33
CA LEU A 286 0.67 4.44 -15.56
C LEU A 286 1.36 5.63 -14.87
N PRO A 287 1.38 6.81 -15.53
CA PRO A 287 1.96 8.04 -15.00
C PRO A 287 0.96 8.76 -14.07
N ILE A 288 0.69 8.19 -12.90
CA ILE A 288 -0.22 8.77 -11.89
C ILE A 288 0.36 10.08 -11.36
N THR A 289 1.63 10.03 -11.00
CA THR A 289 2.45 11.16 -10.59
C THR A 289 3.75 11.16 -11.40
N LYS A 290 4.54 12.20 -11.25
CA LYS A 290 5.89 12.26 -11.86
C LYS A 290 6.81 11.14 -11.36
N LYS A 291 6.53 10.57 -10.18
CA LYS A 291 7.32 9.50 -9.56
C LYS A 291 6.92 8.10 -10.03
N SER A 292 5.69 7.90 -10.52
CA SER A 292 5.15 6.55 -10.80
C SER A 292 5.99 5.77 -11.80
N LEU A 293 6.20 6.29 -13.01
CA LEU A 293 6.99 5.58 -14.03
C LEU A 293 8.46 5.38 -13.65
N PRO A 294 9.19 6.40 -13.13
CA PRO A 294 10.55 6.21 -12.63
C PRO A 294 10.65 5.12 -11.58
N TYR A 295 9.72 5.07 -10.62
CA TYR A 295 9.68 4.06 -9.58
C TYR A 295 9.50 2.65 -10.16
N TYR A 296 8.50 2.43 -11.03
CA TYR A 296 8.25 1.11 -11.62
C TYR A 296 9.39 0.64 -12.53
N ASN A 297 10.05 1.56 -13.25
CA ASN A 297 11.22 1.24 -14.05
C ASN A 297 12.40 0.81 -13.17
N GLU A 298 12.65 1.53 -12.07
CA GLU A 298 13.72 1.17 -11.14
C GLU A 298 13.38 -0.14 -10.38
N TYR A 299 12.12 -0.34 -9.98
CA TYR A 299 11.67 -1.58 -9.37
C TYR A 299 11.95 -2.79 -10.29
N LYS A 300 11.56 -2.70 -11.56
CA LYS A 300 11.82 -3.75 -12.55
C LYS A 300 13.31 -4.01 -12.74
N LYS A 301 14.13 -2.96 -12.73
CA LYS A 301 15.59 -3.09 -12.82
C LYS A 301 16.18 -3.82 -11.61
N VAL A 302 15.66 -3.54 -10.40
CA VAL A 302 16.17 -4.14 -9.15
C VAL A 302 15.71 -5.58 -8.99
N TYR A 303 14.43 -5.88 -9.28
CA TYR A 303 13.82 -7.18 -8.97
C TYR A 303 13.58 -8.07 -10.20
N GLY A 304 13.84 -7.58 -11.41
CA GLY A 304 13.65 -8.33 -12.66
C GLY A 304 12.19 -8.41 -13.15
N GLU A 305 11.24 -7.95 -12.34
CA GLU A 305 9.79 -8.03 -12.59
C GLU A 305 9.08 -6.76 -12.14
N LEU A 306 7.85 -6.57 -12.60
CA LEU A 306 6.95 -5.54 -12.08
C LEU A 306 6.27 -6.01 -10.80
N PRO A 307 5.88 -5.10 -9.88
CA PRO A 307 5.22 -5.50 -8.65
C PRO A 307 3.85 -6.12 -8.92
N ILE A 308 3.59 -7.25 -8.27
CA ILE A 308 2.32 -7.99 -8.35
C ILE A 308 1.25 -7.30 -7.51
N ALA A 309 1.60 -6.93 -6.27
CA ALA A 309 0.66 -6.36 -5.31
C ALA A 309 0.81 -4.84 -5.17
N TYR A 310 -0.27 -4.17 -4.80
CA TYR A 310 -0.31 -2.73 -4.54
C TYR A 310 0.60 -2.27 -3.41
N THR A 311 0.92 -3.16 -2.48
CA THR A 311 1.61 -2.86 -1.22
C THR A 311 3.02 -2.30 -1.42
N ASN A 312 3.66 -2.59 -2.56
CA ASN A 312 4.98 -2.03 -2.85
C ASN A 312 4.97 -0.51 -2.96
N GLY A 313 4.05 0.08 -3.72
CA GLY A 313 3.91 1.52 -3.87
C GLY A 313 3.40 2.18 -2.58
N VAL A 314 2.44 1.53 -1.91
CA VAL A 314 1.86 2.02 -0.65
C VAL A 314 2.90 2.05 0.47
N ALA A 315 3.70 0.99 0.65
CA ALA A 315 4.73 0.96 1.68
C ALA A 315 5.89 1.93 1.37
N TYR A 316 6.26 2.04 0.09
CA TYR A 316 7.23 3.04 -0.35
C TYR A 316 6.74 4.45 -0.01
N ASP A 317 5.51 4.81 -0.38
CA ASP A 317 4.94 6.13 -0.09
C ASP A 317 4.77 6.38 1.42
N ALA A 318 4.47 5.36 2.22
CA ALA A 318 4.40 5.48 3.67
C ALA A 318 5.75 5.88 4.29
N VAL A 319 6.83 5.20 3.89
CA VAL A 319 8.19 5.53 4.35
C VAL A 319 8.63 6.90 3.84
N MET A 320 8.36 7.24 2.59
CA MET A 320 8.77 8.51 2.01
C MET A 320 7.98 9.70 2.57
N ALA A 321 6.67 9.51 2.87
CA ALA A 321 5.86 10.52 3.56
C ALA A 321 6.36 10.73 4.99
N TRP A 322 6.71 9.66 5.72
CA TRP A 322 7.37 9.79 7.02
C TRP A 322 8.71 10.53 6.91
N ALA A 323 9.55 10.19 5.94
CA ALA A 323 10.82 10.87 5.73
C ALA A 323 10.63 12.36 5.39
N HIS A 324 9.56 12.71 4.66
CA HIS A 324 9.15 14.10 4.45
C HIS A 324 8.76 14.78 5.77
N GLY A 325 7.96 14.11 6.62
CA GLY A 325 7.63 14.58 7.97
C GLY A 325 8.87 14.80 8.84
N VAL A 326 9.84 13.89 8.80
CA VAL A 326 11.15 14.05 9.49
C VAL A 326 11.90 15.29 8.99
N LYS A 327 11.92 15.54 7.69
CA LYS A 327 12.56 16.76 7.12
C LYS A 327 11.84 18.03 7.57
N LEU A 328 10.51 18.03 7.62
CA LEU A 328 9.71 19.16 8.13
C LEU A 328 9.91 19.39 9.62
N ALA A 329 10.06 18.32 10.41
CA ALA A 329 10.32 18.39 11.85
C ALA A 329 11.78 18.76 12.18
N GLY A 330 12.73 18.52 11.27
CA GLY A 330 14.17 18.67 11.50
C GLY A 330 14.75 17.64 12.48
N THR A 331 14.01 16.60 12.84
CA THR A 331 14.37 15.56 13.81
C THR A 331 13.63 14.25 13.54
N VAL A 332 14.13 13.14 14.08
CA VAL A 332 13.44 11.83 14.10
C VAL A 332 12.60 11.61 15.37
N GLU A 333 12.56 12.59 16.25
CA GLU A 333 11.80 12.52 17.50
C GLU A 333 10.29 12.33 17.19
N THR A 334 9.70 11.30 17.76
CA THR A 334 8.37 10.80 17.41
C THR A 334 7.29 11.87 17.47
N GLU A 335 7.19 12.62 18.57
CA GLU A 335 6.15 13.64 18.75
C GLU A 335 6.29 14.80 17.77
N ALA A 336 7.53 15.20 17.47
CA ALA A 336 7.79 16.26 16.50
C ALA A 336 7.42 15.82 15.07
N VAL A 337 7.72 14.55 14.72
CA VAL A 337 7.37 14.00 13.41
C VAL A 337 5.86 13.84 13.27
N VAL A 338 5.15 13.34 14.31
CA VAL A 338 3.68 13.25 14.29
C VAL A 338 3.08 14.64 14.03
N LYS A 339 3.48 15.67 14.80
CA LYS A 339 3.02 17.05 14.58
C LYS A 339 3.31 17.58 13.18
N ALA A 340 4.46 17.21 12.60
CA ALA A 340 4.82 17.62 11.25
C ALA A 340 3.95 16.93 10.20
N MET A 341 3.62 15.65 10.38
CA MET A 341 2.76 14.88 9.47
C MET A 341 1.28 15.31 9.58
N GLU A 342 0.82 15.78 10.76
CA GLU A 342 -0.55 16.28 10.97
C GLU A 342 -0.80 17.70 10.43
N ARG A 343 0.22 18.37 9.94
CA ARG A 343 0.07 19.74 9.40
C ARG A 343 -0.89 19.76 8.22
N LYS A 344 -1.76 20.75 8.16
CA LYS A 344 -2.70 20.94 7.04
C LYS A 344 -2.02 21.37 5.73
N ASP A 345 -0.79 21.86 5.82
CA ASP A 345 0.08 22.17 4.67
C ASP A 345 1.12 21.07 4.38
N PHE A 346 1.00 19.90 5.04
CA PHE A 346 1.75 18.70 4.66
C PHE A 346 1.43 18.37 3.21
N ASN A 347 2.43 18.31 2.36
CA ASN A 347 2.22 18.05 0.94
C ASN A 347 3.31 17.11 0.43
N TYR A 348 2.92 15.91 0.05
CA TYR A 348 3.86 14.90 -0.43
C TYR A 348 3.33 14.23 -1.71
N GLU A 349 4.02 14.40 -2.83
CA GLU A 349 3.76 13.66 -4.07
C GLU A 349 4.45 12.29 -3.99
N GLY A 350 3.65 11.23 -3.91
CA GLY A 350 4.10 9.84 -3.88
C GLY A 350 4.08 9.17 -5.25
N VAL A 351 4.31 7.87 -5.25
CA VAL A 351 4.15 7.00 -6.43
C VAL A 351 2.68 6.71 -6.70
N CYS A 352 1.90 6.57 -5.63
CA CYS A 352 0.48 6.21 -5.67
C CYS A 352 -0.45 7.42 -5.76
N GLY A 353 0.05 8.63 -5.59
CA GLY A 353 -0.74 9.84 -5.63
C GLY A 353 -0.16 10.99 -4.82
N LEU A 354 -0.93 12.09 -4.74
CA LEU A 354 -0.59 13.26 -3.93
C LEU A 354 -1.27 13.15 -2.56
N ILE A 355 -0.49 13.15 -1.49
CA ILE A 355 -0.98 13.34 -0.12
C ILE A 355 -0.95 14.83 0.16
N GLU A 356 -2.10 15.49 0.16
CA GLU A 356 -2.20 16.92 0.50
C GLU A 356 -2.06 17.11 2.01
N TYR A 357 -2.64 16.22 2.81
CA TYR A 357 -2.51 16.15 4.27
C TYR A 357 -3.02 14.80 4.78
N PHE A 358 -2.79 14.51 6.05
CA PHE A 358 -3.47 13.42 6.75
C PHE A 358 -4.68 13.96 7.52
N ASP A 359 -5.81 13.23 7.46
CA ASP A 359 -7.02 13.56 8.21
C ASP A 359 -6.86 13.34 9.73
N GLU A 360 -7.92 13.56 10.49
CA GLU A 360 -7.93 13.40 11.96
C GLU A 360 -7.72 11.96 12.45
N VAL A 361 -7.78 10.99 11.55
CA VAL A 361 -7.48 9.58 11.85
C VAL A 361 -6.30 9.05 11.02
N HIS A 362 -5.49 9.96 10.54
CA HIS A 362 -4.23 9.72 9.83
C HIS A 362 -4.35 8.88 8.54
N ASN A 363 -5.51 9.02 7.85
CA ASN A 363 -5.61 8.58 6.47
C ASN A 363 -5.12 9.69 5.52
N PRO A 364 -4.51 9.34 4.39
CA PRO A 364 -4.10 10.32 3.40
C PRO A 364 -5.32 10.95 2.73
N VAL A 365 -5.33 12.27 2.65
CA VAL A 365 -6.30 13.06 1.90
C VAL A 365 -5.57 13.74 0.75
N GLY A 366 -6.16 13.72 -0.43
CA GLY A 366 -5.59 14.32 -1.62
C GLY A 366 -5.95 13.51 -2.86
N GLY A 367 -5.73 14.09 -4.05
CA GLY A 367 -6.04 13.46 -5.31
C GLY A 367 -4.86 12.65 -5.84
N GLY A 368 -4.99 11.34 -5.92
CA GLY A 368 -4.08 10.56 -6.75
C GLY A 368 -4.17 10.98 -8.21
N TRP A 369 -5.37 11.30 -8.68
CA TRP A 369 -5.72 11.50 -10.08
C TRP A 369 -6.28 12.90 -10.36
N ALA A 370 -7.03 13.44 -9.41
CA ALA A 370 -7.60 14.78 -9.42
C ALA A 370 -7.99 15.21 -8.01
N LYS A 371 -8.04 16.52 -7.78
CA LYS A 371 -8.46 17.09 -6.50
C LYS A 371 -9.85 16.57 -6.12
N GLY A 372 -9.96 16.02 -4.92
CA GLY A 372 -11.22 15.48 -4.36
C GLY A 372 -11.53 14.03 -4.74
N GLU A 373 -10.71 13.36 -5.56
CA GLU A 373 -10.84 11.93 -5.81
C GLU A 373 -10.14 11.12 -4.70
N PRO A 374 -10.59 9.89 -4.41
CA PRO A 374 -9.94 9.04 -3.43
C PRO A 374 -8.49 8.75 -3.79
N TRP A 375 -7.60 8.83 -2.80
CA TRP A 375 -6.19 8.60 -3.00
C TRP A 375 -5.88 7.19 -3.48
N GLY A 376 -5.14 7.10 -4.58
CA GLY A 376 -4.37 5.91 -4.95
C GLY A 376 -5.11 4.65 -5.39
N TRP A 377 -6.37 4.70 -5.90
CA TRP A 377 -7.02 3.49 -6.43
C TRP A 377 -7.74 3.68 -7.76
N VAL A 378 -7.90 2.58 -8.50
CA VAL A 378 -8.58 2.54 -9.80
C VAL A 378 -9.47 1.30 -9.92
N GLY A 379 -10.54 1.41 -10.71
CA GLY A 379 -11.29 0.28 -11.22
C GLY A 379 -10.68 -0.22 -12.52
N LEU A 380 -10.26 -1.48 -12.56
CA LEU A 380 -9.70 -2.15 -13.72
C LEU A 380 -10.64 -3.24 -14.20
N GLN A 381 -10.70 -3.44 -15.51
CA GLN A 381 -11.29 -4.64 -16.10
C GLN A 381 -10.33 -5.27 -17.11
N TRP A 382 -10.28 -6.59 -17.13
CA TRP A 382 -9.55 -7.35 -18.13
C TRP A 382 -10.36 -7.39 -19.42
N GLN A 383 -9.81 -6.76 -20.48
CA GLN A 383 -10.39 -6.71 -21.82
C GLN A 383 -9.29 -7.06 -22.83
N ASP A 384 -9.54 -8.08 -23.65
CA ASP A 384 -8.61 -8.56 -24.68
C ASP A 384 -7.18 -8.79 -24.19
N GLY A 385 -7.07 -9.40 -22.99
CA GLY A 385 -5.82 -9.74 -22.32
C GLY A 385 -5.07 -8.55 -21.73
N LYS A 386 -5.70 -7.37 -21.63
CA LYS A 386 -5.13 -6.14 -21.08
C LYS A 386 -5.98 -5.60 -19.94
N GLN A 387 -5.34 -4.91 -19.01
CA GLN A 387 -6.02 -4.15 -17.95
C GLN A 387 -6.50 -2.80 -18.52
N VAL A 388 -7.81 -2.58 -18.52
CA VAL A 388 -8.45 -1.34 -18.98
C VAL A 388 -9.03 -0.62 -17.77
N ILE A 389 -8.63 0.64 -17.55
CA ILE A 389 -9.17 1.46 -16.47
C ILE A 389 -10.57 1.93 -16.89
N PHE A 390 -11.59 1.56 -16.10
CA PHE A 390 -12.95 2.06 -16.28
C PHE A 390 -13.33 3.16 -15.27
N TRP A 391 -12.56 3.30 -14.20
CA TRP A 391 -12.72 4.33 -13.18
C TRP A 391 -11.36 4.73 -12.59
N PRO A 392 -11.12 6.00 -12.19
CA PRO A 392 -11.99 7.17 -12.26
C PRO A 392 -12.06 7.78 -13.68
N LYS A 393 -13.05 8.68 -13.86
CA LYS A 393 -13.39 9.24 -15.19
C LYS A 393 -12.22 9.98 -15.87
N ASN A 394 -11.41 10.68 -15.10
CA ASN A 394 -10.31 11.53 -15.63
C ASN A 394 -9.12 10.77 -16.22
N ILE A 395 -8.98 9.47 -15.86
CA ILE A 395 -7.94 8.59 -16.44
C ILE A 395 -8.54 7.33 -17.07
N LYS A 396 -9.85 7.32 -17.26
CA LYS A 396 -10.57 6.22 -17.88
C LYS A 396 -10.03 5.92 -19.26
N ALA A 397 -9.67 4.65 -19.52
CA ALA A 397 -9.18 4.16 -20.79
C ALA A 397 -10.27 3.46 -21.62
N GLY A 398 -11.36 3.03 -20.98
CA GLY A 398 -12.50 2.38 -21.61
C GLY A 398 -13.66 2.19 -20.66
N ASP A 399 -14.83 1.81 -21.20
CA ASP A 399 -15.99 1.45 -20.38
C ASP A 399 -15.87 0.04 -19.84
N MET A 400 -16.52 -0.25 -18.70
CA MET A 400 -16.73 -1.60 -18.25
C MET A 400 -17.65 -2.32 -19.22
N ILE A 401 -17.29 -3.53 -19.64
CA ILE A 401 -18.06 -4.36 -20.57
C ILE A 401 -18.67 -5.58 -19.86
N ILE A 402 -19.77 -6.07 -20.42
CA ILE A 402 -20.31 -7.39 -20.09
C ILE A 402 -19.72 -8.36 -21.09
N PRO A 403 -19.02 -9.45 -20.67
CA PRO A 403 -18.50 -10.45 -21.62
C PRO A 403 -19.58 -11.01 -22.53
N ASP A 404 -19.29 -11.20 -23.81
CA ASP A 404 -20.30 -11.63 -24.78
C ASP A 404 -20.91 -12.99 -24.46
N TRP A 405 -20.12 -13.89 -23.87
CA TRP A 405 -20.65 -15.16 -23.42
C TRP A 405 -21.64 -15.02 -22.24
N VAL A 406 -21.47 -14.00 -21.38
CA VAL A 406 -22.44 -13.66 -20.30
C VAL A 406 -23.71 -13.08 -20.91
N LYS A 407 -23.58 -12.14 -21.87
CA LYS A 407 -24.73 -11.60 -22.61
C LYS A 407 -25.56 -12.71 -23.26
N LYS A 408 -24.87 -13.60 -24.00
CA LYS A 408 -25.51 -14.73 -24.69
C LYS A 408 -26.27 -15.64 -23.73
N LEU A 409 -25.71 -15.95 -22.57
CA LEU A 409 -26.36 -16.80 -21.56
C LEU A 409 -27.60 -16.12 -20.94
N ARG A 410 -27.63 -14.79 -20.93
CA ARG A 410 -28.75 -14.00 -20.41
C ARG A 410 -29.75 -13.57 -21.49
N GLY A 411 -29.58 -13.99 -22.74
CA GLY A 411 -30.45 -13.61 -23.84
C GLY A 411 -30.39 -12.12 -24.21
N LYS A 412 -29.23 -11.48 -23.99
CA LYS A 412 -28.98 -10.07 -24.29
C LYS A 412 -28.01 -9.91 -25.46
#